data_b5336e685f5c53c0ed1ddcfe3f333736
#
_entry.id   b5336e685f5c53c0ed1ddcfe3f333736
#
_cell.length_a   1.000
_cell.length_b   1.000
_cell.length_c   1.000
_cell.angle_alpha   90.00
_cell.angle_beta   90.00
_cell.angle_gamma   90.00
#
_symmetry.space_group_name_H-M   'P 1'
#
loop_
_entity.id
_entity.type
_entity.pdbx_description
1 polymer ?
#
loop_
_entity_poly.entity_id
_entity_poly.type
_entity_poly.pdbx_seq_one_letter_code
_entity_poly.pdbx_strand_id
1 'polypeptide(L)'
;MTQSTIESPLAKLSPDQIEQLGKEFDAIHDEVYGDLGDRDRRYIVSMIEMHRRLAVMGRVLLLFSRYRPAWAAGTTALSAAKILENMEIGHNVMHGQWDWMNDPQIHSSSWDWDTASTKEAWKHSHNYIHHTYTNIRGKDKDLGYEIMRIDPHQPWNPVYLLQPLYNAVLMLLFEWGVAFHDLDFEAIRKGEKSKDQVRHELKGIAGKAKAQIQKDYVAWPLLSGLAMAALDLALNARELGTDRPGGPLGRLRSRLARLRTPHRRRVLDDAVALAATSGAQAYRSTLLADAAANVIRNVWAHSIIFCGHFPDQTYTFSQEEVEDESRGAWYVRQLVGAANIEGGPLFHVASGNLGYQVEHHLFPDMPSTRYAEIAPRVKEICQRYGLPYNGGPLHRQLGMVHRTILRLAFPGGKPRPKPGPYKGADTAERSSNGHTRAAAPGPDGSGPEQRSDGVRVSIPSEDEGQSGGV
;
A
#
# COMPACT_ATOMS: atom_id res chain seq x y z
N MET A 1 4.02 -0.80 -42.54
CA MET A 1 4.52 -1.75 -41.53
C MET A 1 3.40 -1.92 -40.55
N THR A 2 2.68 -3.03 -40.67
CA THR A 2 1.58 -3.40 -39.78
C THR A 2 2.11 -3.50 -38.34
N GLN A 3 1.71 -2.56 -37.48
CA GLN A 3 1.88 -2.71 -36.06
C GLN A 3 1.14 -4.00 -35.65
N SER A 4 1.83 -4.95 -35.07
CA SER A 4 1.19 -6.08 -34.41
C SER A 4 0.48 -5.47 -33.20
N THR A 5 -0.77 -5.13 -33.38
CA THR A 5 -1.69 -4.80 -32.30
C THR A 5 -1.79 -6.03 -31.42
N ILE A 6 -1.44 -5.92 -30.14
CA ILE A 6 -1.73 -6.96 -29.19
C ILE A 6 -3.25 -6.98 -29.06
N GLU A 7 -3.86 -8.04 -29.54
CA GLU A 7 -5.32 -8.20 -29.50
C GLU A 7 -5.81 -8.20 -28.06
N SER A 8 -6.75 -7.33 -27.74
CA SER A 8 -7.37 -7.25 -26.43
C SER A 8 -8.04 -8.57 -26.08
N PRO A 9 -7.95 -9.06 -24.82
CA PRO A 9 -8.72 -10.21 -24.37
C PRO A 9 -10.22 -10.08 -24.60
N LEU A 10 -10.77 -8.86 -24.58
CA LEU A 10 -12.15 -8.56 -24.93
C LEU A 10 -12.52 -9.02 -26.34
N ALA A 11 -11.63 -8.84 -27.32
CA ALA A 11 -11.89 -9.23 -28.70
C ALA A 11 -12.00 -10.75 -28.90
N LYS A 12 -11.60 -11.56 -27.91
CA LYS A 12 -11.65 -13.03 -27.96
C LYS A 12 -12.93 -13.63 -27.38
N LEU A 13 -13.74 -12.82 -26.72
CA LEU A 13 -14.99 -13.24 -26.09
C LEU A 13 -16.18 -12.85 -26.95
N SER A 14 -17.16 -13.74 -27.03
CA SER A 14 -18.46 -13.40 -27.66
C SER A 14 -19.27 -12.46 -26.74
N PRO A 15 -20.22 -11.68 -27.27
CA PRO A 15 -21.10 -10.84 -26.45
C PRO A 15 -21.82 -11.64 -25.35
N ASP A 16 -22.30 -12.85 -25.66
CA ASP A 16 -22.97 -13.72 -24.69
C ASP A 16 -22.01 -14.17 -23.57
N GLN A 17 -20.74 -14.45 -23.91
CA GLN A 17 -19.73 -14.78 -22.91
C GLN A 17 -19.42 -13.59 -22.00
N ILE A 18 -19.35 -12.38 -22.55
CA ILE A 18 -19.12 -11.15 -21.78
C ILE A 18 -20.29 -10.90 -20.81
N GLU A 19 -21.53 -11.05 -21.30
CA GLU A 19 -22.72 -10.88 -20.45
C GLU A 19 -22.77 -11.93 -19.33
N GLN A 20 -22.50 -13.20 -19.66
CA GLN A 20 -22.51 -14.28 -18.67
C GLN A 20 -21.41 -14.08 -17.61
N LEU A 21 -20.19 -13.69 -18.04
CA LEU A 21 -19.09 -13.36 -17.14
C LEU A 21 -19.47 -12.21 -16.19
N GLY A 22 -20.14 -11.19 -16.70
CA GLY A 22 -20.65 -10.08 -15.88
C GLY A 22 -21.58 -10.57 -14.77
N LYS A 23 -22.54 -11.43 -15.10
CA LYS A 23 -23.47 -12.04 -14.13
C LYS A 23 -22.74 -12.88 -13.07
N GLU A 24 -21.67 -13.59 -13.45
CA GLU A 24 -20.90 -14.40 -12.51
C GLU A 24 -20.12 -13.53 -11.52
N PHE A 25 -19.56 -12.40 -11.96
CA PHE A 25 -18.90 -11.45 -11.05
C PHE A 25 -19.92 -10.72 -10.16
N ASP A 26 -21.05 -10.29 -10.71
CA ASP A 26 -22.11 -9.69 -9.90
C ASP A 26 -22.63 -10.69 -8.83
N ALA A 27 -22.75 -11.97 -9.15
CA ALA A 27 -23.14 -13.01 -8.18
C ALA A 27 -22.10 -13.18 -7.05
N ILE A 28 -20.80 -13.07 -7.36
CA ILE A 28 -19.75 -13.09 -6.31
C ILE A 28 -19.90 -11.89 -5.39
N HIS A 29 -20.13 -10.68 -5.95
CA HIS A 29 -20.33 -9.47 -5.19
C HIS A 29 -21.53 -9.58 -4.25
N ASP A 30 -22.68 -9.97 -4.78
CA ASP A 30 -23.93 -10.06 -4.02
C ASP A 30 -23.87 -11.11 -2.90
N GLU A 31 -23.21 -12.25 -3.15
CA GLU A 31 -23.01 -13.29 -2.14
C GLU A 31 -22.14 -12.76 -0.98
N VAL A 32 -21.03 -12.09 -1.28
CA VAL A 32 -20.14 -11.52 -0.25
C VAL A 32 -20.86 -10.43 0.55
N TYR A 33 -21.60 -9.55 -0.13
CA TYR A 33 -22.37 -8.49 0.55
C TYR A 33 -23.45 -9.07 1.44
N GLY A 34 -24.11 -10.17 1.04
CA GLY A 34 -25.07 -10.88 1.87
C GLY A 34 -24.47 -11.56 3.11
N ASP A 35 -23.15 -11.82 3.11
CA ASP A 35 -22.42 -12.47 4.22
C ASP A 35 -21.62 -11.49 5.08
N LEU A 36 -21.70 -10.19 4.81
CA LEU A 36 -20.98 -9.18 5.62
C LEU A 36 -21.56 -9.15 7.05
N GLY A 37 -20.66 -9.09 8.04
CA GLY A 37 -21.10 -9.13 9.43
C GLY A 37 -20.01 -8.85 10.45
N ASP A 38 -20.22 -9.37 11.66
CA ASP A 38 -19.36 -9.10 12.83
C ASP A 38 -17.87 -9.46 12.61
N ARG A 39 -17.56 -10.45 11.79
CA ARG A 39 -16.15 -10.81 11.52
C ARG A 39 -15.42 -9.69 10.79
N ASP A 40 -16.10 -9.07 9.82
CA ASP A 40 -15.54 -7.98 9.03
C ASP A 40 -15.41 -6.71 9.87
N ARG A 41 -16.45 -6.42 10.66
CA ARG A 41 -16.39 -5.32 11.63
C ARG A 41 -15.25 -5.48 12.62
N ARG A 42 -15.08 -6.66 13.22
CA ARG A 42 -13.97 -6.91 14.17
C ARG A 42 -12.61 -6.73 13.52
N TYR A 43 -12.47 -7.09 12.25
CA TYR A 43 -11.22 -6.91 11.54
C TYR A 43 -10.81 -5.44 11.47
N ILE A 44 -11.65 -4.57 10.88
CA ILE A 44 -11.28 -3.16 10.70
C ILE A 44 -11.07 -2.45 12.04
N VAL A 45 -11.89 -2.74 13.05
CA VAL A 45 -11.70 -2.20 14.40
C VAL A 45 -10.37 -2.63 14.97
N SER A 46 -9.97 -3.92 14.80
CA SER A 46 -8.69 -4.41 15.27
C SER A 46 -7.50 -3.77 14.55
N MET A 47 -7.62 -3.46 13.26
CA MET A 47 -6.58 -2.76 12.50
C MET A 47 -6.43 -1.31 12.97
N ILE A 48 -7.53 -0.62 13.22
CA ILE A 48 -7.52 0.74 13.79
C ILE A 48 -6.87 0.75 15.19
N GLU A 49 -7.20 -0.23 16.04
CA GLU A 49 -6.55 -0.36 17.36
C GLU A 49 -5.07 -0.68 17.23
N MET A 50 -4.69 -1.59 16.35
CA MET A 50 -3.27 -1.94 16.10
C MET A 50 -2.49 -0.72 15.63
N HIS A 51 -3.02 0.04 14.66
CA HIS A 51 -2.45 1.31 14.21
C HIS A 51 -2.22 2.26 15.40
N ARG A 52 -3.26 2.50 16.23
CA ARG A 52 -3.17 3.39 17.40
C ARG A 52 -2.10 2.92 18.39
N ARG A 53 -2.05 1.61 18.70
CA ARG A 53 -1.05 1.02 19.60
C ARG A 53 0.37 1.20 19.05
N LEU A 54 0.59 0.92 17.76
CA LEU A 54 1.89 1.11 17.12
C LEU A 54 2.31 2.58 17.08
N ALA A 55 1.38 3.49 16.79
CA ALA A 55 1.65 4.94 16.80
C ALA A 55 2.05 5.42 18.20
N VAL A 56 1.31 5.05 19.24
CA VAL A 56 1.64 5.39 20.64
C VAL A 56 2.97 4.78 21.04
N MET A 57 3.19 3.49 20.77
CA MET A 57 4.46 2.80 21.10
C MET A 57 5.63 3.47 20.39
N GLY A 58 5.51 3.76 19.10
CA GLY A 58 6.54 4.47 18.33
C GLY A 58 6.87 5.84 18.94
N ARG A 59 5.86 6.63 19.28
CA ARG A 59 6.02 7.96 19.90
C ARG A 59 6.68 7.88 21.28
N VAL A 60 6.27 6.94 22.14
CA VAL A 60 6.87 6.72 23.46
C VAL A 60 8.33 6.31 23.35
N LEU A 61 8.66 5.37 22.46
CA LEU A 61 10.05 4.96 22.22
C LEU A 61 10.91 6.11 21.70
N LEU A 62 10.35 6.96 20.82
CA LEU A 62 11.06 8.12 20.27
C LEU A 62 11.29 9.25 21.27
N LEU A 63 10.60 9.29 22.42
CA LEU A 63 11.02 10.18 23.52
C LEU A 63 12.46 9.89 23.98
N PHE A 64 12.92 8.65 23.80
CA PHE A 64 14.28 8.22 24.13
C PHE A 64 15.14 8.00 22.87
N SER A 65 14.86 8.73 21.79
CA SER A 65 15.46 8.57 20.46
C SER A 65 16.97 8.79 20.39
N ARG A 66 17.59 9.41 21.42
CA ARG A 66 19.06 9.50 21.52
C ARG A 66 19.72 8.11 21.65
N TYR A 67 18.98 7.11 22.14
CA TYR A 67 19.46 5.73 22.25
C TYR A 67 19.12 4.96 20.97
N ARG A 68 20.13 4.44 20.28
CA ARG A 68 19.98 3.74 18.99
C ARG A 68 18.89 2.66 18.96
N PRO A 69 18.79 1.75 19.98
CA PRO A 69 17.72 0.75 19.97
C PRO A 69 16.31 1.38 20.06
N ALA A 70 16.13 2.43 20.89
CA ALA A 70 14.86 3.13 21.02
C ALA A 70 14.51 3.88 19.73
N TRP A 71 15.49 4.50 19.08
CA TRP A 71 15.31 5.12 17.77
C TRP A 71 14.89 4.10 16.70
N ALA A 72 15.59 2.99 16.59
CA ALA A 72 15.29 1.95 15.60
C ALA A 72 13.90 1.34 15.84
N ALA A 73 13.60 0.90 17.07
CA ALA A 73 12.31 0.32 17.41
C ALA A 73 11.15 1.33 17.26
N GLY A 74 11.36 2.57 17.70
CA GLY A 74 10.37 3.64 17.58
C GLY A 74 10.09 4.03 16.13
N THR A 75 11.14 4.15 15.31
CA THR A 75 10.99 4.42 13.86
C THR A 75 10.27 3.28 13.15
N THR A 76 10.61 2.03 13.45
CA THR A 76 9.94 0.85 12.88
C THR A 76 8.46 0.81 13.24
N ALA A 77 8.13 0.99 14.52
CA ALA A 77 6.74 1.01 14.98
C ALA A 77 5.93 2.14 14.34
N LEU A 78 6.53 3.33 14.24
CA LEU A 78 5.88 4.49 13.60
C LEU A 78 5.70 4.28 12.09
N SER A 79 6.69 3.71 11.41
CA SER A 79 6.58 3.36 9.99
C SER A 79 5.45 2.36 9.75
N ALA A 80 5.38 1.31 10.56
CA ALA A 80 4.30 0.31 10.48
C ALA A 80 2.92 0.96 10.73
N ALA A 81 2.82 1.86 11.73
CA ALA A 81 1.57 2.59 11.98
C ALA A 81 1.15 3.43 10.77
N LYS A 82 2.09 4.19 10.17
CA LYS A 82 1.80 5.03 8.99
C LYS A 82 1.45 4.20 7.75
N ILE A 83 2.07 3.04 7.57
CA ILE A 83 1.73 2.11 6.48
C ILE A 83 0.32 1.56 6.67
N LEU A 84 -0.02 1.09 7.88
CA LEU A 84 -1.37 0.58 8.17
C LEU A 84 -2.44 1.65 7.97
N GLU A 85 -2.18 2.86 8.46
CA GLU A 85 -3.13 3.96 8.31
C GLU A 85 -3.35 4.34 6.83
N ASN A 86 -2.27 4.40 6.05
CA ASN A 86 -2.37 4.78 4.65
C ASN A 86 -2.99 3.68 3.77
N MET A 87 -2.51 2.43 3.92
CA MET A 87 -2.84 1.33 3.01
C MET A 87 -4.08 0.54 3.47
N GLU A 88 -4.06 -0.02 4.68
CA GLU A 88 -5.11 -0.94 5.12
C GLU A 88 -6.36 -0.21 5.64
N ILE A 89 -6.17 0.95 6.28
CA ILE A 89 -7.30 1.65 6.89
C ILE A 89 -7.79 2.77 5.97
N GLY A 90 -6.99 3.80 5.74
CA GLY A 90 -7.42 5.00 5.02
C GLY A 90 -7.90 4.72 3.61
N HIS A 91 -7.09 4.00 2.82
CA HIS A 91 -7.44 3.61 1.45
C HIS A 91 -8.75 2.84 1.41
N ASN A 92 -8.88 1.76 2.18
CA ASN A 92 -10.04 0.88 2.16
C ASN A 92 -11.31 1.53 2.74
N VAL A 93 -11.19 2.31 3.82
CA VAL A 93 -12.34 3.06 4.36
C VAL A 93 -12.82 4.11 3.36
N MET A 94 -11.91 4.83 2.69
CA MET A 94 -12.32 5.84 1.72
C MET A 94 -12.90 5.25 0.42
N HIS A 95 -12.63 3.98 0.11
CA HIS A 95 -13.35 3.22 -0.92
C HIS A 95 -14.79 2.87 -0.54
N GLY A 96 -15.21 3.12 0.70
CA GLY A 96 -16.55 2.77 1.18
C GLY A 96 -16.72 1.31 1.60
N GLN A 97 -15.64 0.56 1.67
CA GLN A 97 -15.65 -0.89 2.00
C GLN A 97 -16.31 -1.23 3.35
N TRP A 98 -16.42 -0.23 4.22
CA TRP A 98 -16.95 -0.35 5.58
C TRP A 98 -18.25 0.47 5.80
N ASP A 99 -18.76 1.13 4.75
CA ASP A 99 -19.95 2.01 4.85
C ASP A 99 -21.22 1.24 5.19
N TRP A 100 -21.30 -0.06 4.86
CA TRP A 100 -22.39 -0.96 5.21
C TRP A 100 -22.64 -1.05 6.73
N MET A 101 -21.62 -0.79 7.57
CA MET A 101 -21.76 -0.78 9.04
C MET A 101 -22.55 0.42 9.57
N ASN A 102 -22.72 1.47 8.78
CA ASN A 102 -23.31 2.75 9.19
C ASN A 102 -22.67 3.32 10.48
N ASP A 103 -21.37 3.06 10.69
CA ASP A 103 -20.62 3.58 11.84
C ASP A 103 -20.04 4.97 11.47
N PRO A 104 -20.45 6.06 12.15
CA PRO A 104 -20.01 7.41 11.78
C PRO A 104 -18.50 7.64 11.99
N GLN A 105 -17.81 6.78 12.71
CA GLN A 105 -16.36 6.85 12.93
C GLN A 105 -15.56 6.05 11.89
N ILE A 106 -16.21 5.10 11.21
CA ILE A 106 -15.58 4.23 10.20
C ILE A 106 -16.43 4.29 8.93
N HIS A 107 -16.45 5.45 8.28
CA HIS A 107 -17.27 5.69 7.10
C HIS A 107 -16.53 6.57 6.11
N SER A 108 -16.68 6.29 4.82
CA SER A 108 -15.97 6.99 3.74
C SER A 108 -16.21 8.49 3.69
N SER A 109 -17.35 8.95 4.21
CA SER A 109 -17.69 10.38 4.27
C SER A 109 -17.02 11.13 5.44
N SER A 110 -16.71 10.43 6.54
CA SER A 110 -16.17 11.02 7.78
C SER A 110 -14.67 10.77 7.96
N TRP A 111 -14.15 9.66 7.44
CA TRP A 111 -12.73 9.32 7.58
C TRP A 111 -11.85 10.35 6.88
N ASP A 112 -10.74 10.72 7.52
CA ASP A 112 -9.69 11.53 6.92
C ASP A 112 -8.33 10.91 7.28
N TRP A 113 -7.50 10.71 6.29
CA TRP A 113 -6.22 10.03 6.42
C TRP A 113 -5.02 10.96 6.71
N ASP A 114 -3.93 10.41 7.22
CA ASP A 114 -2.71 11.16 7.59
C ASP A 114 -1.75 11.30 6.40
N THR A 115 -2.24 11.91 5.30
CA THR A 115 -1.44 12.21 4.10
C THR A 115 -1.64 13.63 3.62
N ALA A 116 -0.91 14.04 2.58
CA ALA A 116 -0.97 15.38 2.02
C ALA A 116 -2.22 15.63 1.17
N SER A 117 -2.81 14.58 0.55
CA SER A 117 -4.02 14.71 -0.25
C SER A 117 -5.27 14.82 0.64
N THR A 118 -6.23 15.65 0.22
CA THR A 118 -7.54 15.72 0.85
C THR A 118 -8.39 14.53 0.43
N LYS A 119 -9.26 14.05 1.33
CA LYS A 119 -10.14 12.90 1.04
C LYS A 119 -11.06 13.15 -0.15
N GLU A 120 -11.56 14.38 -0.32
CA GLU A 120 -12.46 14.75 -1.40
C GLU A 120 -11.76 14.68 -2.76
N ALA A 121 -10.54 15.24 -2.86
CA ALA A 121 -9.76 15.23 -4.08
C ALA A 121 -9.38 13.81 -4.46
N TRP A 122 -8.87 13.03 -3.49
CA TRP A 122 -8.48 11.64 -3.70
C TRP A 122 -9.68 10.74 -4.10
N LYS A 123 -10.82 10.86 -3.44
CA LYS A 123 -12.04 10.10 -3.81
C LYS A 123 -12.51 10.44 -5.24
N HIS A 124 -12.35 11.68 -5.67
CA HIS A 124 -12.68 12.05 -7.04
C HIS A 124 -11.67 11.47 -8.04
N SER A 125 -10.37 11.66 -7.83
CA SER A 125 -9.34 11.19 -8.75
C SER A 125 -9.22 9.66 -8.76
N HIS A 126 -9.24 9.02 -7.60
CA HIS A 126 -9.02 7.60 -7.47
C HIS A 126 -10.32 6.77 -7.58
N ASN A 127 -11.31 6.99 -6.67
CA ASN A 127 -12.51 6.15 -6.70
C ASN A 127 -13.37 6.37 -7.94
N TYR A 128 -13.48 7.64 -8.42
CA TYR A 128 -14.31 7.92 -9.58
C TYR A 128 -13.52 7.84 -10.89
N ILE A 129 -12.45 8.62 -11.06
CA ILE A 129 -11.75 8.66 -12.36
C ILE A 129 -11.00 7.36 -12.60
N HIS A 130 -10.09 6.97 -11.69
CA HIS A 130 -9.24 5.80 -11.90
C HIS A 130 -10.04 4.50 -11.97
N HIS A 131 -10.91 4.20 -11.00
CA HIS A 131 -11.70 2.95 -11.02
C HIS A 131 -12.74 2.88 -12.13
N THR A 132 -13.29 4.01 -12.58
CA THR A 132 -14.19 4.03 -13.75
C THR A 132 -13.41 3.80 -15.04
N TYR A 133 -12.26 4.45 -15.18
CA TYR A 133 -11.53 4.51 -16.45
C TYR A 133 -10.19 3.76 -16.42
N THR A 134 -9.99 2.84 -15.48
CA THR A 134 -8.74 2.10 -15.28
C THR A 134 -8.06 1.74 -16.59
N ASN A 135 -6.82 2.19 -16.76
CA ASN A 135 -5.94 1.94 -17.88
C ASN A 135 -6.46 2.40 -19.27
N ILE A 136 -7.49 3.26 -19.33
CA ILE A 136 -7.91 3.88 -20.59
C ILE A 136 -7.03 5.11 -20.85
N ARG A 137 -6.27 5.07 -21.95
CA ARG A 137 -5.36 6.18 -22.33
C ARG A 137 -6.14 7.49 -22.51
N GLY A 138 -5.67 8.54 -21.82
CA GLY A 138 -6.26 9.88 -21.87
C GLY A 138 -7.52 10.08 -21.04
N LYS A 139 -8.02 9.02 -20.34
CA LYS A 139 -9.09 9.12 -19.35
C LYS A 139 -8.60 8.80 -17.95
N ASP A 140 -7.82 7.70 -17.80
CA ASP A 140 -7.20 7.34 -16.54
C ASP A 140 -5.96 8.21 -16.29
N LYS A 141 -6.05 9.10 -15.31
CA LYS A 141 -4.97 10.02 -14.95
C LYS A 141 -3.88 9.35 -14.12
N ASP A 142 -4.20 8.27 -13.42
CA ASP A 142 -3.23 7.47 -12.67
C ASP A 142 -2.26 6.73 -13.61
N LEU A 143 -2.60 6.62 -14.90
CA LEU A 143 -1.75 6.01 -15.92
C LEU A 143 -0.44 6.80 -16.11
N GLY A 144 0.61 6.40 -15.35
CA GLY A 144 1.91 7.09 -15.32
C GLY A 144 1.88 8.42 -14.58
N TYR A 145 0.83 8.71 -13.82
CA TYR A 145 0.64 9.96 -13.04
C TYR A 145 0.80 11.22 -13.90
N GLU A 146 0.43 11.13 -15.20
CA GLU A 146 0.55 12.20 -16.20
C GLU A 146 1.99 12.71 -16.45
N ILE A 147 2.98 12.23 -15.69
CA ILE A 147 4.40 12.65 -15.81
C ILE A 147 5.30 11.60 -16.43
N MET A 148 4.81 10.37 -16.58
CA MET A 148 5.59 9.25 -17.13
C MET A 148 4.87 8.59 -18.30
N ARG A 149 5.64 8.22 -19.31
CA ARG A 149 5.18 7.37 -20.41
C ARG A 149 5.34 5.92 -20.00
N ILE A 150 4.23 5.23 -19.76
CA ILE A 150 4.20 3.83 -19.36
C ILE A 150 3.56 2.91 -20.40
N ASP A 151 2.91 3.48 -21.41
CA ASP A 151 2.36 2.78 -22.56
C ASP A 151 3.13 3.16 -23.85
N PRO A 152 3.56 2.19 -24.66
CA PRO A 152 4.25 2.47 -25.92
C PRO A 152 3.40 3.23 -26.93
N HIS A 153 2.05 3.21 -26.84
CA HIS A 153 1.14 3.95 -27.70
C HIS A 153 1.00 5.44 -27.32
N GLN A 154 1.47 5.82 -26.11
CA GLN A 154 1.56 7.24 -25.75
C GLN A 154 2.62 7.93 -26.62
N PRO A 155 2.35 9.13 -27.20
CA PRO A 155 3.34 9.90 -27.95
C PRO A 155 4.59 10.14 -27.09
N TRP A 156 5.76 9.95 -27.68
CA TRP A 156 7.01 10.24 -26.99
C TRP A 156 7.31 11.74 -26.95
N ASN A 157 7.83 12.21 -25.84
CA ASN A 157 8.30 13.57 -25.64
C ASN A 157 9.69 13.54 -24.97
N PRO A 158 10.65 14.42 -25.32
CA PRO A 158 11.97 14.48 -24.67
C PRO A 158 11.96 14.57 -23.15
N VAL A 159 10.90 15.11 -22.54
CA VAL A 159 10.74 15.18 -21.08
C VAL A 159 10.78 13.79 -20.43
N TYR A 160 10.37 12.75 -21.15
CA TYR A 160 10.37 11.36 -20.63
C TYR A 160 11.77 10.77 -20.47
N LEU A 161 12.82 11.36 -21.05
CA LEU A 161 14.20 10.94 -20.77
C LEU A 161 14.55 11.03 -19.29
N LEU A 162 13.89 11.92 -18.55
CA LEU A 162 14.09 12.11 -17.11
C LEU A 162 13.11 11.30 -16.25
N GLN A 163 12.19 10.51 -16.85
CA GLN A 163 11.17 9.80 -16.06
C GLN A 163 11.73 8.79 -15.03
N PRO A 164 12.90 8.17 -15.18
CA PRO A 164 13.49 7.38 -14.09
C PRO A 164 13.80 8.24 -12.85
N LEU A 165 14.23 9.50 -13.04
CA LEU A 165 14.45 10.45 -11.95
C LEU A 165 13.11 10.91 -11.36
N TYR A 166 12.12 11.25 -12.21
CA TYR A 166 10.77 11.61 -11.75
C TYR A 166 10.15 10.50 -10.91
N ASN A 167 10.30 9.24 -11.34
CA ASN A 167 9.82 8.09 -10.58
C ASN A 167 10.52 7.97 -9.22
N ALA A 168 11.84 8.16 -9.16
CA ALA A 168 12.59 8.10 -7.90
C ALA A 168 12.15 9.22 -6.93
N VAL A 169 11.95 10.43 -7.42
CA VAL A 169 11.43 11.55 -6.63
C VAL A 169 10.00 11.29 -6.17
N LEU A 170 9.14 10.81 -7.08
CA LEU A 170 7.76 10.45 -6.77
C LEU A 170 7.71 9.35 -5.69
N MET A 171 8.57 8.33 -5.77
CA MET A 171 8.65 7.26 -4.77
C MET A 171 8.96 7.81 -3.36
N LEU A 172 9.90 8.73 -3.24
CA LEU A 172 10.30 9.32 -1.96
C LEU A 172 9.24 10.28 -1.40
N LEU A 173 8.52 10.98 -2.28
CA LEU A 173 7.55 12.02 -1.96
C LEU A 173 6.13 11.63 -2.38
N PHE A 174 5.79 10.35 -2.33
CA PHE A 174 4.59 9.80 -2.96
C PHE A 174 3.30 10.49 -2.49
N GLU A 175 3.13 10.71 -1.19
CA GLU A 175 1.95 11.42 -0.65
C GLU A 175 1.77 12.84 -1.24
N TRP A 176 2.89 13.54 -1.48
CA TRP A 176 2.89 14.88 -2.08
C TRP A 176 2.62 14.80 -3.57
N GLY A 177 3.21 13.79 -4.24
CA GLY A 177 2.95 13.54 -5.65
C GLY A 177 1.47 13.28 -5.91
N VAL A 178 0.82 12.45 -5.10
CA VAL A 178 -0.63 12.18 -5.17
C VAL A 178 -1.43 13.46 -4.91
N ALA A 179 -1.10 14.23 -3.87
CA ALA A 179 -1.81 15.46 -3.55
C ALA A 179 -1.75 16.51 -4.68
N PHE A 180 -0.62 16.62 -5.38
CA PHE A 180 -0.50 17.49 -6.54
C PHE A 180 -1.16 16.90 -7.79
N HIS A 181 -1.12 15.59 -7.98
CA HIS A 181 -1.81 14.90 -9.06
C HIS A 181 -3.33 15.12 -8.98
N ASP A 182 -3.90 15.04 -7.77
CA ASP A 182 -5.33 15.25 -7.51
C ASP A 182 -5.81 16.68 -7.85
N LEU A 183 -4.89 17.66 -7.98
CA LEU A 183 -5.24 19.01 -8.43
C LEU A 183 -5.70 19.06 -9.90
N ASP A 184 -5.34 18.04 -10.70
CA ASP A 184 -5.69 17.99 -12.11
C ASP A 184 -5.24 19.23 -12.90
N PHE A 185 -3.94 19.31 -13.14
CA PHE A 185 -3.34 20.42 -13.87
C PHE A 185 -3.85 20.57 -15.29
N GLU A 186 -4.31 19.48 -15.92
CA GLU A 186 -4.88 19.53 -17.26
C GLU A 186 -6.22 20.25 -17.28
N ALA A 187 -7.12 19.91 -16.33
CA ALA A 187 -8.41 20.61 -16.16
C ALA A 187 -8.21 22.10 -15.82
N ILE A 188 -7.19 22.42 -15.00
CA ILE A 188 -6.82 23.80 -14.71
C ILE A 188 -6.38 24.53 -15.99
N ARG A 189 -5.50 23.92 -16.79
CA ARG A 189 -4.99 24.51 -18.03
C ARG A 189 -6.08 24.69 -19.08
N LYS A 190 -7.02 23.75 -19.16
CA LYS A 190 -8.18 23.82 -20.06
C LYS A 190 -9.26 24.81 -19.60
N GLY A 191 -9.16 25.31 -18.35
CA GLY A 191 -10.17 26.22 -17.78
C GLY A 191 -11.44 25.50 -17.33
N GLU A 192 -11.40 24.19 -17.17
CA GLU A 192 -12.50 23.35 -16.67
C GLU A 192 -12.70 23.52 -15.16
N LYS A 193 -11.63 23.90 -14.44
CA LYS A 193 -11.70 24.27 -13.00
C LYS A 193 -11.69 25.78 -12.83
N SER A 194 -12.61 26.31 -12.04
CA SER A 194 -12.63 27.71 -11.67
C SER A 194 -11.46 28.09 -10.75
N LYS A 195 -11.04 29.35 -10.75
CA LYS A 195 -9.97 29.83 -9.84
C LYS A 195 -10.31 29.62 -8.35
N ASP A 196 -11.58 29.68 -8.00
CA ASP A 196 -12.02 29.48 -6.61
C ASP A 196 -11.95 28.01 -6.20
N GLN A 197 -12.28 27.08 -7.11
CA GLN A 197 -12.05 25.64 -6.89
C GLN A 197 -10.57 25.34 -6.68
N VAL A 198 -9.69 25.79 -7.57
CA VAL A 198 -8.25 25.60 -7.44
C VAL A 198 -7.72 26.18 -6.12
N ARG A 199 -8.17 27.39 -5.74
CA ARG A 199 -7.80 28.01 -4.46
C ARG A 199 -8.28 27.20 -3.28
N HIS A 200 -9.49 26.63 -3.34
CA HIS A 200 -10.04 25.79 -2.28
C HIS A 200 -9.21 24.50 -2.11
N GLU A 201 -8.91 23.79 -3.19
CA GLU A 201 -8.10 22.57 -3.21
C GLU A 201 -6.68 22.84 -2.68
N LEU A 202 -6.01 23.89 -3.16
CA LEU A 202 -4.69 24.30 -2.66
C LEU A 202 -4.71 24.65 -1.15
N LYS A 203 -5.78 25.28 -0.68
CA LYS A 203 -5.96 25.57 0.77
C LYS A 203 -6.12 24.27 1.57
N GLY A 204 -6.81 23.28 1.02
CA GLY A 204 -6.93 21.95 1.63
C GLY A 204 -5.56 21.28 1.78
N ILE A 205 -4.79 21.20 0.69
CA ILE A 205 -3.42 20.64 0.69
C ILE A 205 -2.52 21.42 1.68
N ALA A 206 -2.57 22.74 1.67
CA ALA A 206 -1.80 23.56 2.60
C ALA A 206 -2.20 23.31 4.07
N GLY A 207 -3.48 23.05 4.33
CA GLY A 207 -3.98 22.66 5.65
C GLY A 207 -3.41 21.32 6.11
N LYS A 208 -3.44 20.31 5.26
CA LYS A 208 -2.86 18.98 5.51
C LYS A 208 -1.34 19.08 5.72
N ALA A 209 -0.64 19.81 4.84
CA ALA A 209 0.79 20.08 4.96
C ALA A 209 1.15 20.72 6.31
N LYS A 210 0.41 21.76 6.70
CA LYS A 210 0.61 22.45 7.98
C LYS A 210 0.40 21.49 9.17
N ALA A 211 -0.67 20.68 9.15
CA ALA A 211 -0.96 19.72 10.21
C ALA A 211 0.16 18.67 10.34
N GLN A 212 0.63 18.11 9.21
CA GLN A 212 1.73 17.14 9.20
C GLN A 212 3.04 17.77 9.69
N ILE A 213 3.41 18.97 9.21
CA ILE A 213 4.62 19.67 9.64
C ILE A 213 4.57 19.94 11.14
N GLN A 214 3.45 20.47 11.63
CA GLN A 214 3.27 20.76 13.04
C GLN A 214 3.36 19.50 13.90
N LYS A 215 2.73 18.41 13.47
CA LYS A 215 2.72 17.13 14.20
C LYS A 215 4.09 16.46 14.17
N ASP A 216 4.59 16.14 12.96
CA ASP A 216 5.73 15.24 12.78
C ASP A 216 7.10 15.95 12.87
N TYR A 217 7.18 17.22 12.48
CA TYR A 217 8.47 17.92 12.38
C TYR A 217 8.67 19.02 13.44
N VAL A 218 7.62 19.35 14.23
CA VAL A 218 7.72 20.32 15.31
C VAL A 218 7.32 19.71 16.65
N ALA A 219 6.07 19.27 16.82
CA ALA A 219 5.54 18.89 18.13
C ALA A 219 6.23 17.66 18.72
N TRP A 220 6.29 16.55 17.99
CA TRP A 220 6.90 15.32 18.49
C TRP A 220 8.41 15.42 18.71
N PRO A 221 9.22 16.02 17.81
CA PRO A 221 10.62 16.30 18.07
C PRO A 221 10.83 17.19 19.30
N LEU A 222 10.01 18.24 19.46
CA LEU A 222 10.09 19.14 20.62
C LEU A 222 9.76 18.40 21.93
N LEU A 223 8.70 17.60 21.94
CA LEU A 223 8.34 16.79 23.12
C LEU A 223 9.45 15.81 23.49
N SER A 224 10.07 15.16 22.52
CA SER A 224 11.22 14.28 22.75
C SER A 224 12.42 15.04 23.32
N GLY A 225 12.74 16.21 22.76
CA GLY A 225 13.80 17.08 23.28
C GLY A 225 13.57 17.51 24.71
N LEU A 226 12.36 17.97 25.02
CA LEU A 226 11.96 18.40 26.37
C LEU A 226 11.97 17.20 27.37
N ALA A 227 11.48 16.03 26.96
CA ALA A 227 11.48 14.84 27.81
C ALA A 227 12.91 14.42 28.20
N MET A 228 13.84 14.41 27.24
CA MET A 228 15.25 14.08 27.51
C MET A 228 15.96 15.13 28.36
N ALA A 229 15.72 16.41 28.08
CA ALA A 229 16.26 17.49 28.91
C ALA A 229 15.76 17.41 30.36
N ALA A 230 14.45 17.15 30.53
CA ALA A 230 13.86 16.99 31.86
C ALA A 230 14.41 15.76 32.59
N LEU A 231 14.62 14.65 31.88
CA LEU A 231 15.21 13.42 32.44
C LEU A 231 16.64 13.68 32.94
N ASP A 232 17.49 14.32 32.13
CA ASP A 232 18.86 14.63 32.50
C ASP A 232 18.94 15.60 33.69
N LEU A 233 18.09 16.63 33.73
CA LEU A 233 17.97 17.51 34.88
C LEU A 233 17.53 16.76 36.14
N ALA A 234 16.56 15.85 36.03
CA ALA A 234 16.06 15.07 37.17
C ALA A 234 17.13 14.11 37.71
N LEU A 235 17.92 13.48 36.85
CA LEU A 235 19.01 12.58 37.24
C LEU A 235 20.14 13.37 37.94
N ASN A 236 20.57 14.46 37.34
CA ASN A 236 21.63 15.31 37.92
C ASN A 236 21.18 16.05 39.22
N ALA A 237 19.89 16.39 39.32
CA ALA A 237 19.34 17.00 40.55
C ALA A 237 19.39 16.04 41.75
N ARG A 238 19.37 14.73 41.55
CA ARG A 238 19.54 13.72 42.62
C ARG A 238 20.97 13.74 43.18
N GLU A 239 21.96 13.95 42.36
CA GLU A 239 23.36 14.06 42.80
C GLU A 239 23.60 15.35 43.64
N LEU A 240 22.87 16.45 43.33
CA LEU A 240 22.92 17.69 44.08
C LEU A 240 22.16 17.65 45.42
N GLY A 241 21.33 16.63 45.65
CA GLY A 241 20.35 16.57 46.76
C GLY A 241 20.67 15.65 47.93
N THR A 242 21.88 15.09 48.06
CA THR A 242 22.21 14.05 49.04
C THR A 242 22.39 14.53 50.49
N ASP A 243 22.32 15.81 50.80
CA ASP A 243 22.31 16.31 52.18
C ASP A 243 20.86 16.45 52.69
N ARG A 244 20.48 15.70 53.69
CA ARG A 244 19.19 15.72 54.39
C ARG A 244 19.13 16.86 55.43
N PRO A 245 18.42 17.96 55.21
CA PRO A 245 17.99 18.87 56.28
C PRO A 245 16.47 18.79 56.48
N GLY A 246 16.03 18.89 57.72
CA GLY A 246 14.65 18.71 58.09
C GLY A 246 13.66 19.77 57.61
N GLY A 247 12.44 19.31 57.32
CA GLY A 247 11.25 20.10 57.07
C GLY A 247 11.14 20.74 55.62
N PRO A 248 9.89 20.95 55.12
CA PRO A 248 9.67 21.45 53.74
C PRO A 248 10.20 22.87 53.50
N LEU A 249 10.04 23.78 54.45
CA LEU A 249 10.53 25.18 54.39
C LEU A 249 12.04 25.28 54.61
N GLY A 250 12.63 24.46 55.46
CA GLY A 250 14.09 24.36 55.65
C GLY A 250 14.78 23.82 54.39
N ARG A 251 14.14 22.87 53.69
CA ARG A 251 14.60 22.36 52.40
C ARG A 251 14.57 23.41 51.28
N LEU A 252 13.54 24.24 51.21
CA LEU A 252 13.45 25.30 50.19
C LEU A 252 14.48 26.43 50.48
N ARG A 253 14.61 26.84 51.73
CA ARG A 253 15.56 27.89 52.14
C ARG A 253 17.01 27.44 51.96
N SER A 254 17.33 26.20 52.33
CA SER A 254 18.65 25.63 52.10
C SER A 254 18.95 25.41 50.62
N ARG A 255 17.97 25.02 49.80
CA ARG A 255 18.13 24.94 48.33
C ARG A 255 18.47 26.32 47.72
N LEU A 256 17.74 27.35 48.05
CA LEU A 256 17.98 28.72 47.55
C LEU A 256 19.32 29.33 48.03
N ALA A 257 19.71 29.08 49.29
CA ALA A 257 21.00 29.52 49.83
C ALA A 257 22.18 28.75 49.19
N ARG A 258 22.01 27.47 48.88
CA ARG A 258 23.05 26.62 48.31
C ARG A 258 23.28 26.88 46.81
N LEU A 259 22.28 27.41 46.07
CA LEU A 259 22.45 27.88 44.69
C LEU A 259 23.40 29.08 44.57
N ARG A 260 23.73 29.76 45.68
CA ARG A 260 24.64 30.94 45.73
C ARG A 260 26.11 30.58 45.87
N THR A 261 26.50 29.31 46.12
CA THR A 261 27.91 28.92 46.18
C THR A 261 28.49 28.73 44.78
N PRO A 262 29.71 29.28 44.48
CA PRO A 262 30.31 29.24 43.14
C PRO A 262 30.42 27.80 42.56
N HIS A 263 30.71 26.82 43.42
CA HIS A 263 30.81 25.40 43.00
C HIS A 263 29.48 24.84 42.53
N ARG A 264 28.38 25.06 43.27
CA ARG A 264 27.04 24.54 42.89
C ARG A 264 26.45 25.29 41.70
N ARG A 265 26.78 26.57 41.50
CA ARG A 265 26.42 27.29 40.29
C ARG A 265 27.03 26.62 39.06
N ARG A 266 28.32 26.28 39.10
CA ARG A 266 28.97 25.53 38.01
C ARG A 266 28.31 24.19 37.73
N VAL A 267 28.03 23.38 38.78
CA VAL A 267 27.36 22.10 38.63
C VAL A 267 25.94 22.24 38.04
N LEU A 268 25.21 23.29 38.41
CA LEU A 268 23.91 23.59 37.81
C LEU A 268 24.04 24.02 36.35
N ASP A 269 25.00 24.89 36.06
CA ASP A 269 25.26 25.37 34.70
C ASP A 269 25.69 24.21 33.80
N ASP A 270 26.53 23.29 34.30
CA ASP A 270 26.93 22.06 33.60
C ASP A 270 25.76 21.14 33.38
N ALA A 271 24.87 20.93 34.37
CA ALA A 271 23.67 20.13 34.25
C ALA A 271 22.66 20.71 33.23
N VAL A 272 22.50 22.03 33.24
CA VAL A 272 21.65 22.73 32.24
C VAL A 272 22.24 22.62 30.83
N ALA A 273 23.55 22.79 30.70
CA ALA A 273 24.24 22.65 29.41
C ALA A 273 24.13 21.20 28.86
N LEU A 274 24.29 20.18 29.72
CA LEU A 274 24.10 18.78 29.36
C LEU A 274 22.66 18.51 28.95
N ALA A 275 21.68 18.97 29.72
CA ALA A 275 20.25 18.80 29.40
C ALA A 275 19.87 19.48 28.08
N ALA A 276 20.41 20.71 27.82
CA ALA A 276 20.19 21.39 26.55
C ALA A 276 20.79 20.62 25.37
N THR A 277 22.00 20.06 25.54
CA THR A 277 22.68 19.29 24.51
C THR A 277 21.94 17.98 24.21
N SER A 278 21.55 17.21 25.23
CA SER A 278 20.82 15.95 25.06
C SER A 278 19.41 16.19 24.54
N GLY A 279 18.74 17.26 24.96
CA GLY A 279 17.46 17.66 24.42
C GLY A 279 17.54 18.00 22.93
N ALA A 280 18.55 18.75 22.51
CA ALA A 280 18.78 19.06 21.10
C ALA A 280 19.11 17.81 20.26
N GLN A 281 19.87 16.87 20.82
CA GLN A 281 20.13 15.58 20.17
C GLN A 281 18.85 14.76 20.01
N ALA A 282 18.01 14.65 21.05
CA ALA A 282 16.74 13.93 21.00
C ALA A 282 15.77 14.58 20.00
N TYR A 283 15.69 15.92 19.97
CA TYR A 283 14.92 16.65 18.96
C TYR A 283 15.33 16.24 17.54
N ARG A 284 16.62 16.35 17.20
CA ARG A 284 17.14 15.98 15.87
C ARG A 284 16.93 14.51 15.54
N SER A 285 17.14 13.64 16.52
CA SER A 285 16.97 12.20 16.35
C SER A 285 15.51 11.82 16.08
N THR A 286 14.54 12.42 16.77
CA THR A 286 13.11 12.21 16.53
C THR A 286 12.68 12.83 15.21
N LEU A 287 13.17 14.00 14.85
CA LEU A 287 12.92 14.63 13.55
C LEU A 287 13.33 13.69 12.38
N LEU A 288 14.52 13.10 12.49
CA LEU A 288 15.00 12.14 11.49
C LEU A 288 14.17 10.84 11.47
N ALA A 289 13.70 10.38 12.64
CA ALA A 289 12.83 9.21 12.75
C ALA A 289 11.46 9.45 12.07
N ASP A 290 10.86 10.61 12.29
CA ASP A 290 9.60 11.01 11.65
C ASP A 290 9.75 11.14 10.13
N ALA A 291 10.83 11.78 9.68
CA ALA A 291 11.15 11.89 8.25
C ALA A 291 11.37 10.49 7.62
N ALA A 292 12.13 9.62 8.30
CA ALA A 292 12.35 8.25 7.83
C ALA A 292 11.05 7.46 7.76
N ALA A 293 10.16 7.57 8.76
CA ALA A 293 8.88 6.87 8.77
C ALA A 293 7.96 7.33 7.62
N ASN A 294 7.93 8.63 7.32
CA ASN A 294 7.19 9.15 6.17
C ASN A 294 7.77 8.64 4.84
N VAL A 295 9.09 8.64 4.67
CA VAL A 295 9.75 8.12 3.47
C VAL A 295 9.50 6.61 3.31
N ILE A 296 9.60 5.82 4.38
CA ILE A 296 9.34 4.37 4.35
C ILE A 296 7.90 4.10 3.91
N ARG A 297 6.91 4.83 4.46
CA ARG A 297 5.52 4.72 4.03
C ARG A 297 5.38 5.09 2.54
N ASN A 298 5.98 6.19 2.08
CA ASN A 298 5.89 6.64 0.70
C ASN A 298 6.48 5.61 -0.28
N VAL A 299 7.68 5.10 0.02
CA VAL A 299 8.34 4.07 -0.81
C VAL A 299 7.49 2.79 -0.86
N TRP A 300 6.90 2.40 0.27
CA TRP A 300 6.04 1.23 0.35
C TRP A 300 4.77 1.41 -0.49
N ALA A 301 4.02 2.48 -0.26
CA ALA A 301 2.78 2.77 -0.98
C ALA A 301 3.02 2.86 -2.50
N HIS A 302 4.02 3.63 -2.94
CA HIS A 302 4.41 3.69 -4.34
C HIS A 302 4.72 2.30 -4.92
N SER A 303 5.51 1.49 -4.20
CA SER A 303 5.91 0.17 -4.69
C SER A 303 4.72 -0.76 -4.89
N ILE A 304 3.77 -0.77 -3.95
CA ILE A 304 2.56 -1.60 -4.03
C ILE A 304 1.67 -1.14 -5.19
N ILE A 305 1.34 0.15 -5.26
CA ILE A 305 0.44 0.73 -6.27
C ILE A 305 1.02 0.54 -7.68
N PHE A 306 2.31 0.84 -7.87
CA PHE A 306 2.95 0.66 -9.17
C PHE A 306 3.04 -0.80 -9.61
N CYS A 307 3.25 -1.73 -8.67
CA CYS A 307 3.23 -3.16 -8.97
C CYS A 307 1.85 -3.70 -9.30
N GLY A 308 0.80 -3.04 -8.85
CA GLY A 308 -0.59 -3.36 -9.20
C GLY A 308 -0.97 -2.94 -10.63
N HIS A 309 -0.36 -1.86 -11.15
CA HIS A 309 -0.83 -1.23 -12.39
C HIS A 309 0.16 -1.25 -13.57
N PHE A 310 1.48 -1.18 -13.33
CA PHE A 310 2.45 -0.94 -14.38
C PHE A 310 3.44 -2.06 -14.71
N PRO A 311 3.24 -3.32 -14.28
CA PRO A 311 4.00 -4.42 -14.84
C PRO A 311 3.73 -4.58 -16.34
N ASP A 312 4.67 -5.17 -17.08
CA ASP A 312 4.51 -5.47 -18.52
C ASP A 312 3.25 -6.29 -18.85
N GLN A 313 2.71 -6.98 -17.85
CA GLN A 313 1.58 -7.90 -17.97
C GLN A 313 0.24 -7.19 -18.14
N THR A 314 0.07 -5.99 -17.55
CA THR A 314 -1.20 -5.26 -17.54
C THR A 314 -1.51 -4.68 -18.91
N TYR A 315 -2.79 -4.67 -19.26
CA TYR A 315 -3.28 -4.11 -20.51
C TYR A 315 -3.64 -2.62 -20.34
N THR A 316 -3.52 -1.89 -21.42
CA THR A 316 -4.00 -0.51 -21.57
C THR A 316 -4.93 -0.46 -22.77
N PHE A 317 -5.92 0.42 -22.75
CA PHE A 317 -6.99 0.48 -23.74
C PHE A 317 -7.02 1.86 -24.41
N SER A 318 -7.44 1.89 -25.67
CA SER A 318 -7.82 3.15 -26.30
C SER A 318 -9.27 3.51 -25.93
N GLN A 319 -9.66 4.76 -26.17
CA GLN A 319 -11.04 5.19 -25.90
C GLN A 319 -12.04 4.52 -26.84
N GLU A 320 -11.62 4.24 -28.06
CA GLU A 320 -12.43 3.56 -29.07
C GLU A 320 -12.69 2.08 -28.72
N GLU A 321 -11.72 1.39 -28.07
CA GLU A 321 -11.89 -0.01 -27.66
C GLU A 321 -12.91 -0.19 -26.54
N VAL A 322 -13.26 0.86 -25.83
CA VAL A 322 -14.18 0.83 -24.67
C VAL A 322 -15.41 1.73 -24.90
N GLU A 323 -15.64 2.16 -26.13
CA GLU A 323 -16.87 2.85 -26.49
C GLU A 323 -18.05 1.90 -26.29
N ASP A 324 -19.10 2.36 -25.60
CA ASP A 324 -20.29 1.56 -25.24
C ASP A 324 -19.97 0.29 -24.41
N GLU A 325 -18.95 0.35 -23.54
CA GLU A 325 -18.51 -0.76 -22.70
C GLU A 325 -19.65 -1.28 -21.80
N SER A 326 -20.00 -2.56 -21.97
CA SER A 326 -20.97 -3.25 -21.09
C SER A 326 -20.37 -3.55 -19.69
N ARG A 327 -21.23 -3.86 -18.71
CA ARG A 327 -20.79 -4.25 -17.36
C ARG A 327 -19.79 -5.43 -17.38
N GLY A 328 -20.06 -6.46 -18.20
CA GLY A 328 -19.14 -7.60 -18.35
C GLY A 328 -17.81 -7.21 -18.98
N ALA A 329 -17.82 -6.33 -19.99
CA ALA A 329 -16.61 -5.81 -20.61
C ALA A 329 -15.79 -4.96 -19.62
N TRP A 330 -16.45 -4.15 -18.79
CA TRP A 330 -15.81 -3.40 -17.71
C TRP A 330 -15.09 -4.35 -16.73
N TYR A 331 -15.71 -5.46 -16.31
CA TYR A 331 -15.05 -6.46 -15.46
C TYR A 331 -13.81 -7.06 -16.12
N VAL A 332 -13.89 -7.42 -17.42
CA VAL A 332 -12.71 -7.94 -18.13
C VAL A 332 -11.60 -6.90 -18.17
N ARG A 333 -11.92 -5.63 -18.42
CA ARG A 333 -10.93 -4.54 -18.42
C ARG A 333 -10.27 -4.36 -17.05
N GLN A 334 -11.03 -4.35 -15.95
CA GLN A 334 -10.50 -4.29 -14.60
C GLN A 334 -9.56 -5.46 -14.31
N LEU A 335 -9.96 -6.67 -14.65
CA LEU A 335 -9.20 -7.89 -14.44
C LEU A 335 -7.85 -7.89 -15.16
N VAL A 336 -7.81 -7.51 -16.44
CA VAL A 336 -6.58 -7.57 -17.23
C VAL A 336 -5.74 -6.30 -17.13
N GLY A 337 -6.34 -5.21 -16.64
CA GLY A 337 -5.67 -3.93 -16.35
C GLY A 337 -4.87 -3.94 -15.06
N ALA A 338 -5.07 -4.91 -14.18
CA ALA A 338 -4.42 -5.02 -12.88
C ALA A 338 -3.50 -6.26 -12.79
N ALA A 339 -2.64 -6.28 -11.78
CA ALA A 339 -1.77 -7.42 -11.48
C ALA A 339 -1.63 -7.62 -9.96
N ASN A 340 -1.75 -8.87 -9.52
CA ASN A 340 -1.60 -9.25 -8.13
C ASN A 340 -0.14 -9.37 -7.71
N ILE A 341 0.13 -9.18 -6.42
CA ILE A 341 1.44 -9.36 -5.81
C ILE A 341 1.35 -10.53 -4.83
N GLU A 342 2.19 -11.55 -5.06
CA GLU A 342 2.26 -12.71 -4.18
C GLU A 342 2.88 -12.35 -2.83
N GLY A 343 2.26 -12.81 -1.73
CA GLY A 343 2.76 -12.58 -0.39
C GLY A 343 2.03 -13.41 0.66
N GLY A 344 2.57 -13.43 1.88
CA GLY A 344 1.90 -14.03 3.04
C GLY A 344 0.90 -13.05 3.70
N PRO A 345 0.17 -13.50 4.74
CA PRO A 345 -0.87 -12.68 5.39
C PRO A 345 -0.39 -11.31 5.88
N LEU A 346 0.81 -11.25 6.46
CA LEU A 346 1.38 -9.98 6.94
C LEU A 346 1.68 -9.01 5.79
N PHE A 347 2.14 -9.53 4.64
CA PHE A 347 2.35 -8.72 3.44
C PHE A 347 1.03 -8.13 2.94
N HIS A 348 -0.04 -8.94 2.88
CA HIS A 348 -1.35 -8.48 2.44
C HIS A 348 -1.91 -7.40 3.36
N VAL A 349 -1.83 -7.57 4.68
CA VAL A 349 -2.22 -6.50 5.63
C VAL A 349 -1.38 -5.23 5.43
N ALA A 350 -0.06 -5.35 5.31
CA ALA A 350 0.81 -4.20 5.11
C ALA A 350 0.62 -3.51 3.74
N SER A 351 0.13 -4.22 2.74
CA SER A 351 -0.20 -3.67 1.42
C SER A 351 -1.65 -3.15 1.31
N GLY A 352 -2.44 -3.18 2.37
CA GLY A 352 -3.86 -2.83 2.29
C GLY A 352 -4.71 -3.86 1.54
N ASN A 353 -4.28 -5.12 1.55
CA ASN A 353 -4.77 -6.20 0.70
C ASN A 353 -4.67 -5.92 -0.81
N LEU A 354 -3.97 -4.84 -1.22
CA LEU A 354 -3.67 -4.54 -2.63
C LEU A 354 -2.68 -5.53 -3.27
N GLY A 355 -2.17 -6.52 -2.51
CA GLY A 355 -1.63 -7.74 -3.10
C GLY A 355 -2.64 -8.51 -3.93
N TYR A 356 -3.95 -8.28 -3.70
CA TYR A 356 -5.08 -8.75 -4.51
C TYR A 356 -5.63 -7.62 -5.40
N GLN A 357 -4.76 -6.98 -6.17
CA GLN A 357 -5.12 -5.81 -6.97
C GLN A 357 -6.20 -6.11 -8.01
N VAL A 358 -6.21 -7.31 -8.58
CA VAL A 358 -7.24 -7.75 -9.53
C VAL A 358 -8.61 -7.77 -8.85
N GLU A 359 -8.72 -8.38 -7.68
CA GLU A 359 -9.95 -8.46 -6.89
C GLU A 359 -10.39 -7.08 -6.40
N HIS A 360 -9.44 -6.23 -6.02
CA HIS A 360 -9.71 -4.85 -5.65
C HIS A 360 -10.33 -4.04 -6.81
N HIS A 361 -9.80 -4.20 -8.02
CA HIS A 361 -10.35 -3.52 -9.19
C HIS A 361 -11.71 -4.06 -9.63
N LEU A 362 -11.95 -5.37 -9.46
CA LEU A 362 -13.26 -5.95 -9.71
C LEU A 362 -14.31 -5.46 -8.71
N PHE A 363 -13.94 -5.30 -7.44
CA PHE A 363 -14.84 -5.00 -6.32
C PHE A 363 -14.23 -3.99 -5.35
N PRO A 364 -14.06 -2.72 -5.75
CA PRO A 364 -13.35 -1.73 -4.93
C PRO A 364 -14.06 -1.39 -3.62
N ASP A 365 -15.37 -1.57 -3.56
CA ASP A 365 -16.23 -1.34 -2.41
C ASP A 365 -16.35 -2.55 -1.46
N MET A 366 -15.88 -3.73 -1.88
CA MET A 366 -15.88 -4.94 -1.06
C MET A 366 -14.82 -4.88 0.03
N PRO A 367 -15.12 -5.25 1.30
CA PRO A 367 -14.11 -5.33 2.35
C PRO A 367 -12.87 -6.10 1.93
N SER A 368 -11.71 -5.48 2.06
CA SER A 368 -10.41 -5.97 1.56
C SER A 368 -10.05 -7.38 2.05
N THR A 369 -10.55 -7.78 3.22
CA THR A 369 -10.38 -9.13 3.78
C THR A 369 -11.00 -10.23 2.93
N ARG A 370 -12.00 -9.89 2.12
CA ARG A 370 -12.73 -10.84 1.27
C ARG A 370 -12.01 -11.17 -0.03
N TYR A 371 -11.02 -10.37 -0.44
CA TYR A 371 -10.27 -10.60 -1.68
C TYR A 371 -9.59 -11.96 -1.70
N ALA A 372 -8.97 -12.37 -0.60
CA ALA A 372 -8.35 -13.69 -0.48
C ALA A 372 -9.37 -14.85 -0.63
N GLU A 373 -10.61 -14.63 -0.15
CA GLU A 373 -11.68 -15.63 -0.21
C GLU A 373 -12.24 -15.80 -1.64
N ILE A 374 -12.35 -14.71 -2.39
CA ILE A 374 -12.88 -14.72 -3.76
C ILE A 374 -11.83 -15.02 -4.83
N ALA A 375 -10.55 -14.79 -4.57
CA ALA A 375 -9.47 -14.98 -5.55
C ALA A 375 -9.47 -16.37 -6.22
N PRO A 376 -9.76 -17.49 -5.55
CA PRO A 376 -9.89 -18.80 -6.22
C PRO A 376 -11.03 -18.82 -7.26
N ARG A 377 -12.16 -18.19 -6.98
CA ARG A 377 -13.33 -18.11 -7.90
C ARG A 377 -13.00 -17.23 -9.11
N VAL A 378 -12.32 -16.10 -8.89
CA VAL A 378 -11.83 -15.21 -9.96
C VAL A 378 -10.90 -15.99 -10.90
N LYS A 379 -9.95 -16.77 -10.34
CA LYS A 379 -9.05 -17.64 -11.11
C LYS A 379 -9.80 -18.69 -11.94
N GLU A 380 -10.82 -19.29 -11.37
CA GLU A 380 -11.65 -20.28 -12.06
C GLU A 380 -12.39 -19.65 -13.26
N ILE A 381 -12.96 -18.46 -13.07
CA ILE A 381 -13.58 -17.68 -14.15
C ILE A 381 -12.54 -17.38 -15.24
N CYS A 382 -11.34 -16.90 -14.87
CA CYS A 382 -10.27 -16.65 -15.83
C CYS A 382 -9.92 -17.91 -16.64
N GLN A 383 -9.84 -19.06 -15.98
CA GLN A 383 -9.53 -20.33 -16.64
C GLN A 383 -10.63 -20.75 -17.63
N ARG A 384 -11.90 -20.63 -17.25
CA ARG A 384 -13.06 -20.99 -18.10
C ARG A 384 -13.19 -20.11 -19.33
N TYR A 385 -12.95 -18.80 -19.18
CA TYR A 385 -13.08 -17.83 -20.27
C TYR A 385 -11.76 -17.60 -21.03
N GLY A 386 -10.68 -18.32 -20.68
CA GLY A 386 -9.37 -18.16 -21.33
C GLY A 386 -8.73 -16.78 -21.12
N LEU A 387 -9.02 -16.14 -20.00
CA LEU A 387 -8.48 -14.83 -19.63
C LEU A 387 -7.16 -14.97 -18.87
N PRO A 388 -6.23 -14.00 -18.98
CA PRO A 388 -5.07 -13.94 -18.12
C PRO A 388 -5.48 -13.59 -16.68
N TYR A 389 -4.74 -14.14 -15.71
CA TYR A 389 -4.79 -13.69 -14.32
C TYR A 389 -3.37 -13.28 -13.94
N ASN A 390 -3.13 -11.97 -13.92
CA ASN A 390 -1.80 -11.40 -13.80
C ASN A 390 -1.32 -11.43 -12.36
N GLY A 391 -0.07 -11.81 -12.13
CA GLY A 391 0.50 -11.78 -10.79
C GLY A 391 1.95 -12.24 -10.75
N GLY A 392 2.56 -12.08 -9.59
CA GLY A 392 3.91 -12.55 -9.32
C GLY A 392 4.52 -11.94 -8.05
N PRO A 393 5.69 -12.41 -7.63
CA PRO A 393 6.34 -11.91 -6.43
C PRO A 393 6.80 -10.45 -6.60
N LEU A 394 6.74 -9.67 -5.50
CA LEU A 394 7.01 -8.23 -5.47
C LEU A 394 8.28 -7.81 -6.22
N HIS A 395 9.39 -8.53 -6.02
CA HIS A 395 10.66 -8.18 -6.66
C HIS A 395 10.62 -8.30 -8.20
N ARG A 396 9.84 -9.24 -8.75
CA ARG A 396 9.63 -9.38 -10.19
C ARG A 396 8.72 -8.30 -10.73
N GLN A 397 7.64 -7.97 -10.01
CA GLN A 397 6.74 -6.88 -10.37
C GLN A 397 7.49 -5.54 -10.39
N LEU A 398 8.24 -5.21 -9.34
CA LEU A 398 9.11 -4.03 -9.30
C LEU A 398 10.10 -4.00 -10.46
N GLY A 399 10.74 -5.14 -10.76
CA GLY A 399 11.66 -5.25 -11.90
C GLY A 399 10.97 -4.96 -13.24
N MET A 400 9.73 -5.39 -13.44
CA MET A 400 8.93 -5.09 -14.64
C MET A 400 8.56 -3.60 -14.71
N VAL A 401 8.12 -3.01 -13.59
CA VAL A 401 7.79 -1.58 -13.49
C VAL A 401 9.00 -0.72 -13.84
N HIS A 402 10.14 -0.92 -13.18
CA HIS A 402 11.36 -0.15 -13.47
C HIS A 402 11.84 -0.33 -14.92
N ARG A 403 11.76 -1.55 -15.45
CA ARG A 403 12.08 -1.82 -16.86
C ARG A 403 11.15 -1.06 -17.81
N THR A 404 9.84 -1.02 -17.52
CA THR A 404 8.87 -0.26 -18.32
C THR A 404 9.21 1.22 -18.32
N ILE A 405 9.44 1.80 -17.14
CA ILE A 405 9.81 3.21 -16.97
C ILE A 405 11.11 3.52 -17.72
N LEU A 406 12.15 2.70 -17.54
CA LEU A 406 13.45 2.93 -18.19
C LEU A 406 13.35 2.80 -19.71
N ARG A 407 12.67 1.77 -20.21
CA ARG A 407 12.54 1.49 -21.64
C ARG A 407 11.72 2.55 -22.37
N LEU A 408 10.63 3.01 -21.78
CA LEU A 408 9.74 4.00 -22.38
C LEU A 408 10.20 5.45 -22.17
N ALA A 409 11.28 5.66 -21.44
CA ALA A 409 11.99 6.94 -21.40
C ALA A 409 12.55 7.33 -22.78
N PHE A 410 12.91 6.34 -23.59
CA PHE A 410 13.49 6.56 -24.92
C PHE A 410 12.43 6.52 -26.03
N PRO A 411 12.66 7.18 -27.18
CA PRO A 411 11.76 7.10 -28.33
C PRO A 411 11.62 5.67 -28.83
N GLY A 412 10.44 5.29 -29.32
CA GLY A 412 10.13 3.92 -29.72
C GLY A 412 9.54 3.12 -28.56
N GLY A 413 9.96 1.88 -28.37
CA GLY A 413 9.42 0.97 -27.38
C GLY A 413 8.25 0.16 -27.93
N LYS A 414 8.53 -1.03 -28.50
CA LYS A 414 7.46 -1.94 -28.94
C LYS A 414 6.71 -2.48 -27.73
N PRO A 415 5.38 -2.72 -27.85
CA PRO A 415 4.63 -3.44 -26.84
C PRO A 415 5.30 -4.77 -26.49
N ARG A 416 5.29 -5.13 -25.23
CA ARG A 416 5.79 -6.45 -24.80
C ARG A 416 4.68 -7.49 -24.94
N PRO A 417 5.02 -8.76 -25.19
CA PRO A 417 4.06 -9.84 -25.17
C PRO A 417 3.30 -9.86 -23.84
N LYS A 418 1.97 -10.00 -23.94
CA LYS A 418 1.09 -10.11 -22.78
C LYS A 418 0.93 -11.57 -22.37
N PRO A 419 0.62 -11.87 -21.11
CA PRO A 419 0.34 -13.22 -20.66
C PRO A 419 -0.82 -13.83 -21.46
N GLY A 420 -0.70 -15.12 -21.71
CA GLY A 420 -1.81 -15.91 -22.26
C GLY A 420 -2.85 -16.27 -21.18
N PRO A 421 -3.85 -17.10 -21.56
CA PRO A 421 -4.85 -17.60 -20.63
C PRO A 421 -4.26 -18.21 -19.36
N TYR A 422 -4.92 -18.00 -18.23
CA TYR A 422 -4.56 -18.65 -16.98
C TYR A 422 -4.79 -20.17 -17.07
N LYS A 423 -3.77 -20.96 -16.73
CA LYS A 423 -3.78 -22.43 -16.91
C LYS A 423 -3.91 -23.22 -15.60
N GLY A 424 -4.16 -22.55 -14.47
CA GLY A 424 -4.16 -23.17 -13.16
C GLY A 424 -2.75 -23.37 -12.57
N ALA A 425 -2.67 -23.67 -11.28
CA ALA A 425 -1.41 -23.79 -10.53
C ALA A 425 -0.52 -24.96 -11.01
N ASP A 426 -1.10 -26.07 -11.44
CA ASP A 426 -0.35 -27.30 -11.78
C ASP A 426 0.53 -27.19 -13.05
N THR A 427 0.26 -26.20 -13.90
CA THR A 427 1.05 -25.97 -15.12
C THR A 427 2.15 -24.94 -14.96
N ALA A 428 2.07 -24.08 -13.95
CA ALA A 428 3.07 -23.05 -13.69
C ALA A 428 4.40 -23.66 -13.15
N GLU A 429 4.32 -24.69 -12.31
CA GLU A 429 5.51 -25.38 -11.78
C GLU A 429 6.25 -26.20 -12.85
N ARG A 430 5.54 -26.80 -13.80
CA ARG A 430 6.16 -27.55 -14.91
C ARG A 430 6.91 -26.65 -15.90
N SER A 431 6.47 -25.39 -16.07
CA SER A 431 7.12 -24.42 -16.96
C SER A 431 8.38 -23.80 -16.35
N SER A 432 8.45 -23.66 -15.02
CA SER A 432 9.63 -23.12 -14.34
C SER A 432 10.79 -24.12 -14.22
N ASN A 433 10.49 -25.44 -14.24
CA ASN A 433 11.48 -26.51 -14.19
C ASN A 433 11.97 -26.98 -15.58
N GLY A 434 11.41 -26.43 -16.67
CA GLY A 434 11.75 -26.80 -18.04
C GLY A 434 13.03 -26.21 -18.64
N HIS A 435 13.79 -25.40 -17.89
CA HIS A 435 15.01 -24.72 -18.38
C HIS A 435 16.31 -25.20 -17.74
N THR A 436 16.37 -26.46 -17.27
CA THR A 436 17.64 -27.07 -16.91
C THR A 436 17.75 -28.49 -17.43
N ARG A 437 18.73 -28.67 -18.31
CA ARG A 437 19.31 -29.91 -18.86
C ARG A 437 18.67 -30.47 -20.12
N ALA A 438 19.15 -29.99 -21.27
CA ALA A 438 19.45 -30.86 -22.40
C ALA A 438 20.65 -31.71 -21.99
N ALA A 439 20.42 -32.97 -21.64
CA ALA A 439 21.49 -33.98 -21.54
C ALA A 439 21.71 -34.60 -22.91
N ALA A 440 22.99 -34.66 -23.29
CA ALA A 440 23.46 -35.31 -24.52
C ALA A 440 23.10 -36.80 -24.57
N PRO A 441 22.91 -37.42 -25.77
CA PRO A 441 22.60 -38.83 -25.89
C PRO A 441 23.87 -39.67 -25.67
N GLY A 442 23.79 -40.63 -24.74
CA GLY A 442 24.74 -41.73 -24.62
C GLY A 442 24.14 -43.03 -25.19
N PRO A 443 24.95 -43.94 -25.72
CA PRO A 443 24.50 -45.09 -26.47
C PRO A 443 24.24 -46.29 -25.58
N ASP A 444 23.46 -47.21 -26.16
CA ASP A 444 23.28 -48.64 -25.89
C ASP A 444 22.20 -49.11 -24.90
N GLY A 445 21.44 -49.94 -25.58
CA GLY A 445 20.35 -50.75 -25.25
C GLY A 445 20.51 -51.73 -24.10
N SER A 446 19.36 -52.01 -23.55
CA SER A 446 18.84 -53.30 -23.14
C SER A 446 17.62 -53.04 -22.22
N GLY A 447 16.45 -53.55 -22.56
CA GLY A 447 15.27 -53.55 -21.71
C GLY A 447 15.38 -54.61 -20.64
N PRO A 448 14.54 -54.50 -19.61
CA PRO A 448 13.78 -55.68 -19.17
C PRO A 448 12.28 -55.44 -18.93
N GLU A 449 11.55 -56.41 -19.40
CA GLU A 449 10.35 -57.10 -18.92
C GLU A 449 9.41 -56.41 -17.90
N GLN A 450 8.17 -56.47 -18.31
CA GLN A 450 6.96 -56.32 -17.51
C GLN A 450 6.89 -57.33 -16.36
N ARG A 451 6.57 -56.88 -15.16
CA ARG A 451 5.85 -57.68 -14.17
C ARG A 451 4.65 -56.89 -13.63
N SER A 452 3.51 -57.45 -13.89
CA SER A 452 2.24 -57.18 -13.28
C SER A 452 2.21 -57.77 -11.86
N ASP A 453 1.89 -57.01 -10.86
CA ASP A 453 1.32 -57.56 -9.65
C ASP A 453 0.23 -56.58 -9.12
N GLY A 454 -0.96 -57.11 -9.10
CA GLY A 454 -2.15 -56.45 -8.62
C GLY A 454 -2.22 -56.50 -7.08
N VAL A 455 -2.58 -55.42 -6.49
CA VAL A 455 -3.06 -55.36 -5.11
C VAL A 455 -4.46 -54.77 -5.10
N ARG A 456 -5.42 -55.65 -4.79
CA ARG A 456 -6.80 -55.32 -4.41
C ARG A 456 -6.75 -54.71 -3.00
N VAL A 457 -7.36 -53.56 -2.82
CA VAL A 457 -7.76 -53.07 -1.51
C VAL A 457 -9.27 -53.02 -1.43
N SER A 458 -9.77 -53.78 -0.47
CA SER A 458 -11.18 -53.97 -0.12
C SER A 458 -11.74 -52.73 0.60
N ILE A 459 -12.97 -52.42 0.23
CA ILE A 459 -13.84 -51.45 0.92
C ILE A 459 -14.57 -52.19 2.05
N PRO A 460 -14.71 -51.63 3.25
CA PRO A 460 -15.75 -52.05 4.20
C PRO A 460 -17.00 -51.18 4.05
N SER A 461 -18.12 -51.86 3.97
CA SER A 461 -19.51 -51.39 3.96
C SER A 461 -19.96 -50.84 5.30
N GLU A 462 -20.94 -49.95 5.22
CA GLU A 462 -21.83 -49.40 6.22
C GLU A 462 -22.31 -50.38 7.29
N ASP A 463 -22.50 -49.90 8.51
CA ASP A 463 -23.68 -50.28 9.27
C ASP A 463 -24.16 -49.18 10.25
N GLU A 464 -25.46 -49.18 10.40
CA GLU A 464 -26.32 -48.20 11.06
C GLU A 464 -26.20 -48.27 12.60
N GLY A 465 -26.54 -47.21 13.28
CA GLY A 465 -26.81 -47.26 14.72
C GLY A 465 -27.43 -45.98 15.27
N GLN A 466 -28.69 -46.00 15.43
CA GLN A 466 -29.63 -45.02 15.97
C GLN A 466 -29.39 -44.57 17.40
N SER A 467 -29.91 -43.38 17.68
CA SER A 467 -30.77 -43.00 18.82
C SER A 467 -30.13 -42.31 20.03
N GLY A 468 -30.76 -41.20 20.39
CA GLY A 468 -31.15 -40.85 21.75
C GLY A 468 -30.62 -39.55 22.34
N GLY A 469 -31.32 -38.48 22.24
CA GLY A 469 -32.14 -37.80 23.24
C GLY A 469 -31.34 -37.09 24.36
N VAL A 470 -31.40 -35.84 24.41
CA VAL A 470 -31.96 -34.82 25.31
C VAL A 470 -31.44 -33.46 24.92
#